data_6f0b95481ec684ba7841d02b4cdfde32
#
_entry.id   6f0b95481ec684ba7841d02b4cdfde32
#
_cell.length_a   1.000
_cell.length_b   1.000
_cell.length_c   1.000
_cell.angle_alpha   90.00
_cell.angle_beta   90.00
_cell.angle_gamma   90.00
#
_symmetry.space_group_name_H-M   'P 1'
#
loop_
_entity.id
_entity.type
_entity.pdbx_description
1 polymer ?
#
loop_
_entity_poly.entity_id
_entity_poly.type
_entity_poly.pdbx_seq_one_letter_code
_entity_poly.pdbx_strand_id
1 'polypeptide(L)'
;MSLNLLEQLRKMTVVVADTGDIQAIEQFTPRDATTNPSLITAAAQMPEYQEIVDQTLLQAKKDAGASATPNQVVSLAFDRLAVSFGLKILQIIPGRVSTEVDARLSYDTEATVAKARDLIAQYAAAGITPDRVLIKIASTWEGIKAGEILEKEGIHCNLTLLFGLHQAIACAEAGITLISPFVGRILDWYKKETGRDSYPSAEDPGVLSVTTIYNYYKKFGYKTEVMGASFRNIGEITELAGSDLLTISPALLAQLKETIGELPRKLDPSKAAGMTIEKISIDKATFDKMHASDRMANDKLQEGIEGFTKALESLEKLLAERLTKLETVSAAA
;
A
#
# COMPACT_ATOMS: atom_id res chain seq x y z
N MET A 1 -25.85 19.84 13.98
CA MET A 1 -24.39 20.02 14.06
C MET A 1 -23.81 19.79 12.67
N SER A 2 -22.91 20.65 12.21
CA SER A 2 -22.17 20.42 10.96
C SER A 2 -21.27 19.20 11.14
N LEU A 3 -21.25 18.30 10.13
CA LEU A 3 -20.37 17.14 10.13
C LEU A 3 -18.92 17.59 9.98
N ASN A 4 -17.98 16.90 10.64
CA ASN A 4 -16.55 17.09 10.37
C ASN A 4 -16.15 16.59 8.98
N LEU A 5 -14.93 16.92 8.54
CA LEU A 5 -14.48 16.55 7.19
C LEU A 5 -14.40 15.03 7.01
N LEU A 6 -14.00 14.26 8.03
CA LEU A 6 -13.92 12.80 7.95
C LEU A 6 -15.29 12.15 7.70
N GLU A 7 -16.32 12.60 8.42
CA GLU A 7 -17.70 12.10 8.24
C GLU A 7 -18.26 12.44 6.86
N GLN A 8 -17.94 13.63 6.35
CA GLN A 8 -18.34 14.01 4.99
C GLN A 8 -17.58 13.20 3.92
N LEU A 9 -16.28 12.98 4.10
CA LEU A 9 -15.45 12.16 3.19
C LEU A 9 -16.00 10.74 3.06
N ARG A 10 -16.37 10.11 4.17
CA ARG A 10 -16.96 8.75 4.20
C ARG A 10 -18.24 8.60 3.37
N LYS A 11 -18.94 9.68 3.07
CA LYS A 11 -20.15 9.64 2.24
C LYS A 11 -19.86 9.53 0.74
N MET A 12 -18.63 9.78 0.32
CA MET A 12 -18.29 9.85 -1.10
C MET A 12 -17.01 9.09 -1.48
N THR A 13 -16.25 8.62 -0.49
CA THR A 13 -14.97 7.94 -0.66
C THR A 13 -14.83 6.87 0.41
N VAL A 14 -14.31 5.72 0.05
CA VAL A 14 -13.97 4.69 1.04
C VAL A 14 -12.71 5.13 1.78
N VAL A 15 -12.83 5.31 3.08
CA VAL A 15 -11.72 5.65 3.97
C VAL A 15 -10.98 4.38 4.38
N VAL A 16 -9.68 4.37 4.13
CA VAL A 16 -8.76 3.28 4.43
C VAL A 16 -7.71 3.81 5.43
N ALA A 17 -7.29 3.01 6.40
CA ALA A 17 -6.21 3.38 7.30
C ALA A 17 -4.86 2.91 6.78
N ASP A 18 -3.88 3.81 6.72
CA ASP A 18 -2.49 3.53 6.32
C ASP A 18 -1.62 3.44 7.55
N THR A 19 -1.55 2.25 8.16
CA THR A 19 -0.78 2.01 9.39
C THR A 19 -0.66 0.53 9.73
N GLY A 20 0.43 0.15 10.42
CA GLY A 20 0.57 -1.12 11.11
C GLY A 20 0.10 -1.07 12.57
N ASP A 21 -0.26 0.10 13.08
CA ASP A 21 -0.74 0.29 14.45
C ASP A 21 -2.22 -0.11 14.56
N ILE A 22 -2.44 -1.27 15.17
CA ILE A 22 -3.76 -1.90 15.31
C ILE A 22 -4.71 -1.05 16.18
N GLN A 23 -4.20 -0.41 17.21
CA GLN A 23 -5.00 0.45 18.10
C GLN A 23 -5.52 1.69 17.35
N ALA A 24 -4.67 2.28 16.50
CA ALA A 24 -5.08 3.39 15.65
C ALA A 24 -6.17 2.99 14.65
N ILE A 25 -6.12 1.75 14.12
CA ILE A 25 -7.17 1.23 13.23
C ILE A 25 -8.51 1.13 14.00
N GLU A 26 -8.52 0.59 15.21
CA GLU A 26 -9.73 0.51 16.05
C GLU A 26 -10.36 1.88 16.28
N GLN A 27 -9.53 2.89 16.55
CA GLN A 27 -10.01 4.25 16.84
C GLN A 27 -10.79 4.90 15.70
N PHE A 28 -10.38 4.64 14.45
CA PHE A 28 -10.97 5.29 13.28
C PHE A 28 -11.96 4.41 12.52
N THR A 29 -12.06 3.11 12.83
CA THR A 29 -13.00 2.16 12.21
C THR A 29 -13.07 2.29 10.68
N PRO A 30 -11.94 2.16 9.97
CA PRO A 30 -11.92 2.23 8.51
C PRO A 30 -12.56 0.96 7.91
N ARG A 31 -12.94 1.03 6.63
CA ARG A 31 -13.41 -0.18 5.93
C ARG A 31 -12.26 -1.15 5.64
N ASP A 32 -11.18 -0.64 5.08
CA ASP A 32 -9.99 -1.38 4.68
C ASP A 32 -8.75 -0.82 5.41
N ALA A 33 -7.63 -1.55 5.38
CA ALA A 33 -6.35 -1.08 5.88
C ALA A 33 -5.22 -1.44 4.92
N THR A 34 -4.21 -0.57 4.86
CA THR A 34 -2.97 -0.82 4.11
C THR A 34 -1.78 -0.85 5.05
N THR A 35 -0.89 -1.79 4.79
CA THR A 35 0.45 -1.86 5.39
C THR A 35 1.53 -1.73 4.31
N ASN A 36 2.75 -1.57 4.73
CA ASN A 36 3.93 -1.62 3.88
C ASN A 36 5.14 -2.01 4.75
N PRO A 37 6.31 -2.33 4.18
CA PRO A 37 7.47 -2.75 4.95
C PRO A 37 7.85 -1.79 6.08
N SER A 38 7.83 -0.48 5.83
CA SER A 38 8.18 0.53 6.84
C SER A 38 7.19 0.56 8.00
N LEU A 39 5.89 0.43 7.72
CA LEU A 39 4.84 0.41 8.74
C LEU A 39 4.90 -0.87 9.59
N ILE A 40 5.14 -2.02 8.98
CA ILE A 40 5.33 -3.29 9.71
C ILE A 40 6.58 -3.23 10.59
N THR A 41 7.69 -2.70 10.06
CA THR A 41 8.94 -2.54 10.84
C THR A 41 8.73 -1.61 12.03
N ALA A 42 8.02 -0.51 11.85
CA ALA A 42 7.69 0.42 12.94
C ALA A 42 6.79 -0.25 13.99
N ALA A 43 5.73 -0.94 13.58
CA ALA A 43 4.82 -1.64 14.47
C ALA A 43 5.53 -2.76 15.26
N ALA A 44 6.43 -3.50 14.61
CA ALA A 44 7.22 -4.56 15.26
C ALA A 44 8.17 -4.04 16.36
N GLN A 45 8.45 -2.74 16.42
CA GLN A 45 9.23 -2.10 17.48
C GLN A 45 8.37 -1.61 18.65
N MET A 46 7.07 -1.53 18.49
CA MET A 46 6.15 -1.05 19.54
C MET A 46 6.05 -2.10 20.67
N PRO A 47 6.12 -1.70 21.95
CA PRO A 47 5.99 -2.61 23.08
C PRO A 47 4.71 -3.44 23.05
N GLU A 48 3.60 -2.84 22.60
CA GLU A 48 2.28 -3.44 22.54
C GLU A 48 2.21 -4.65 21.59
N TYR A 49 3.09 -4.71 20.60
CA TYR A 49 3.09 -5.75 19.57
C TYR A 49 4.26 -6.73 19.69
N GLN A 50 5.05 -6.63 20.76
CA GLN A 50 6.17 -7.57 20.99
C GLN A 50 5.69 -9.02 21.09
N GLU A 51 4.49 -9.25 21.62
CA GLU A 51 3.90 -10.60 21.70
C GLU A 51 3.67 -11.18 20.30
N ILE A 52 3.21 -10.39 19.33
CA ILE A 52 3.02 -10.84 17.93
C ILE A 52 4.37 -11.25 17.34
N VAL A 53 5.41 -10.45 17.56
CA VAL A 53 6.78 -10.72 17.09
C VAL A 53 7.32 -12.01 17.71
N ASP A 54 7.19 -12.15 19.03
CA ASP A 54 7.69 -13.30 19.78
C ASP A 54 6.98 -14.59 19.35
N GLN A 55 5.67 -14.58 19.28
CA GLN A 55 4.88 -15.74 18.83
C GLN A 55 5.24 -16.13 17.40
N THR A 56 5.43 -15.16 16.51
CA THR A 56 5.82 -15.42 15.12
C THR A 56 7.21 -16.05 15.06
N LEU A 57 8.18 -15.57 15.83
CA LEU A 57 9.53 -16.14 15.91
C LEU A 57 9.54 -17.55 16.52
N LEU A 58 8.81 -17.78 17.62
CA LEU A 58 8.74 -19.08 18.28
C LEU A 58 8.07 -20.12 17.39
N GLN A 59 7.01 -19.72 16.67
CA GLN A 59 6.36 -20.63 15.72
C GLN A 59 7.25 -20.92 14.51
N ALA A 60 7.95 -19.91 13.98
CA ALA A 60 8.92 -20.08 12.90
C ALA A 60 10.05 -21.04 13.31
N LYS A 61 10.57 -20.90 14.54
CA LYS A 61 11.60 -21.81 15.09
C LYS A 61 11.10 -23.24 15.18
N LYS A 62 9.87 -23.44 15.68
CA LYS A 62 9.26 -24.77 15.77
C LYS A 62 9.12 -25.43 14.39
N ASP A 63 8.65 -24.67 13.40
CA ASP A 63 8.37 -25.20 12.06
C ASP A 63 9.65 -25.40 11.23
N ALA A 64 10.67 -24.57 11.46
CA ALA A 64 11.98 -24.75 10.83
C ALA A 64 12.73 -26.01 11.34
N GLY A 65 12.39 -26.48 12.55
CA GLY A 65 12.96 -27.70 13.14
C GLY A 65 14.24 -27.46 13.91
N ALA A 66 14.64 -28.46 14.70
CA ALA A 66 15.76 -28.37 15.65
C ALA A 66 17.13 -28.13 15.00
N SER A 67 17.29 -28.49 13.73
CA SER A 67 18.56 -28.30 12.98
C SER A 67 18.63 -26.98 12.20
N ALA A 68 17.58 -26.15 12.25
CA ALA A 68 17.53 -24.90 11.52
C ALA A 68 18.53 -23.88 12.10
N THR A 69 19.22 -23.18 11.21
CA THR A 69 20.07 -22.05 11.58
C THR A 69 19.23 -20.84 12.00
N PRO A 70 19.76 -19.93 12.84
CA PRO A 70 19.04 -18.69 13.18
C PRO A 70 18.56 -17.91 11.96
N ASN A 71 19.37 -17.85 10.90
CA ASN A 71 18.98 -17.16 9.66
C ASN A 71 17.76 -17.81 8.97
N GLN A 72 17.65 -19.14 8.99
CA GLN A 72 16.48 -19.84 8.44
C GLN A 72 15.22 -19.53 9.27
N VAL A 73 15.34 -19.48 10.59
CA VAL A 73 14.23 -19.11 11.48
C VAL A 73 13.81 -17.67 11.24
N VAL A 74 14.76 -16.74 11.14
CA VAL A 74 14.48 -15.32 10.87
C VAL A 74 13.81 -15.13 9.51
N SER A 75 14.29 -15.80 8.47
CA SER A 75 13.68 -15.73 7.13
C SER A 75 12.23 -16.21 7.14
N LEU A 76 11.95 -17.32 7.83
CA LEU A 76 10.59 -17.84 7.95
C LEU A 76 9.68 -16.92 8.79
N ALA A 77 10.22 -16.36 9.88
CA ALA A 77 9.48 -15.40 10.71
C ALA A 77 9.18 -14.09 9.96
N PHE A 78 10.14 -13.62 9.17
CA PHE A 78 9.98 -12.43 8.32
C PHE A 78 8.80 -12.58 7.35
N ASP A 79 8.73 -13.69 6.62
CA ASP A 79 7.63 -13.98 5.68
C ASP A 79 6.25 -14.05 6.39
N ARG A 80 6.22 -14.49 7.64
CA ARG A 80 4.99 -14.66 8.43
C ARG A 80 4.54 -13.40 9.17
N LEU A 81 5.45 -12.51 9.48
CA LEU A 81 5.13 -11.36 10.34
C LEU A 81 4.11 -10.43 9.69
N ALA A 82 4.24 -10.13 8.41
CA ALA A 82 3.27 -9.31 7.68
C ALA A 82 1.87 -9.94 7.70
N VAL A 83 1.78 -11.25 7.55
CA VAL A 83 0.52 -12.00 7.66
C VAL A 83 -0.01 -11.98 9.11
N SER A 84 0.85 -12.12 10.11
CA SER A 84 0.46 -12.05 11.53
C SER A 84 -0.19 -10.71 11.88
N PHE A 85 0.40 -9.59 11.44
CA PHE A 85 -0.22 -8.28 11.57
C PHE A 85 -1.52 -8.18 10.78
N GLY A 86 -1.53 -8.63 9.52
CA GLY A 86 -2.71 -8.64 8.67
C GLY A 86 -3.89 -9.40 9.28
N LEU A 87 -3.64 -10.55 9.90
CA LEU A 87 -4.67 -11.33 10.60
C LEU A 87 -5.28 -10.58 11.78
N LYS A 88 -4.45 -9.86 12.55
CA LYS A 88 -4.96 -9.02 13.64
C LYS A 88 -5.80 -7.85 13.12
N ILE A 89 -5.34 -7.20 12.06
CA ILE A 89 -6.08 -6.11 11.40
C ILE A 89 -7.44 -6.61 10.88
N LEU A 90 -7.48 -7.78 10.24
CA LEU A 90 -8.72 -8.37 9.70
C LEU A 90 -9.77 -8.73 10.76
N GLN A 91 -9.38 -8.84 12.03
CA GLN A 91 -10.33 -9.01 13.14
C GLN A 91 -11.10 -7.72 13.45
N ILE A 92 -10.56 -6.56 13.04
CA ILE A 92 -11.10 -5.23 13.36
C ILE A 92 -11.85 -4.64 12.16
N ILE A 93 -11.26 -4.73 10.96
CA ILE A 93 -11.84 -4.13 9.76
C ILE A 93 -12.84 -5.08 9.07
N PRO A 94 -13.96 -4.55 8.53
CA PRO A 94 -14.92 -5.37 7.80
C PRO A 94 -14.46 -5.73 6.37
N GLY A 95 -13.54 -4.98 5.80
CA GLY A 95 -13.10 -5.09 4.41
C GLY A 95 -11.77 -5.83 4.23
N ARG A 96 -10.87 -5.25 3.45
CA ARG A 96 -9.64 -5.88 2.96
C ARG A 96 -8.40 -5.32 3.64
N VAL A 97 -7.39 -6.17 3.86
CA VAL A 97 -6.04 -5.74 4.21
C VAL A 97 -5.12 -5.86 2.99
N SER A 98 -4.27 -4.84 2.78
CA SER A 98 -3.19 -4.93 1.78
C SER A 98 -1.90 -5.40 2.45
N THR A 99 -1.37 -6.54 1.98
CA THR A 99 -0.10 -7.13 2.45
C THR A 99 0.89 -7.14 1.30
N GLU A 100 2.06 -6.54 1.50
CA GLU A 100 3.03 -6.30 0.45
C GLU A 100 4.03 -7.44 0.32
N VAL A 101 4.31 -7.85 -0.93
CA VAL A 101 5.41 -8.77 -1.24
C VAL A 101 6.77 -8.09 -1.02
N ASP A 102 7.82 -8.88 -0.93
CA ASP A 102 9.18 -8.38 -0.76
C ASP A 102 9.58 -7.43 -1.90
N ALA A 103 9.95 -6.19 -1.56
CA ALA A 103 10.33 -5.17 -2.54
C ALA A 103 11.56 -5.56 -3.38
N ARG A 104 12.41 -6.45 -2.88
CA ARG A 104 13.57 -6.99 -3.62
C ARG A 104 13.16 -7.82 -4.85
N LEU A 105 11.89 -8.26 -4.92
CA LEU A 105 11.32 -9.01 -6.04
C LEU A 105 10.70 -8.12 -7.12
N SER A 106 10.77 -6.80 -7.00
CA SER A 106 10.04 -5.85 -7.85
C SER A 106 10.32 -5.98 -9.35
N TYR A 107 11.44 -6.56 -9.75
CA TYR A 107 11.83 -6.79 -11.15
C TYR A 107 11.83 -8.28 -11.54
N ASP A 108 11.24 -9.15 -10.71
CA ASP A 108 11.13 -10.59 -10.96
C ASP A 108 9.66 -11.02 -10.86
N THR A 109 9.05 -11.21 -12.03
CA THR A 109 7.62 -11.59 -12.14
C THR A 109 7.35 -12.95 -11.49
N GLU A 110 8.20 -13.95 -11.74
CA GLU A 110 7.97 -15.32 -11.27
C GLU A 110 8.13 -15.41 -9.75
N ALA A 111 9.17 -14.79 -9.20
CA ALA A 111 9.39 -14.73 -7.76
C ALA A 111 8.28 -13.93 -7.04
N THR A 112 7.80 -12.84 -7.62
CA THR A 112 6.68 -12.06 -7.11
C THR A 112 5.39 -12.90 -7.06
N VAL A 113 5.07 -13.63 -8.13
CA VAL A 113 3.89 -14.51 -8.17
C VAL A 113 4.01 -15.63 -7.12
N ALA A 114 5.18 -16.26 -7.01
CA ALA A 114 5.41 -17.32 -6.01
C ALA A 114 5.22 -16.78 -4.58
N LYS A 115 5.79 -15.62 -4.26
CA LYS A 115 5.62 -14.97 -2.94
C LYS A 115 4.16 -14.60 -2.65
N ALA A 116 3.45 -14.06 -3.63
CA ALA A 116 2.03 -13.71 -3.48
C ALA A 116 1.16 -14.93 -3.17
N ARG A 117 1.39 -16.03 -3.89
CA ARG A 117 0.69 -17.31 -3.63
C ARG A 117 0.97 -17.86 -2.23
N ASP A 118 2.23 -17.75 -1.77
CA ASP A 118 2.61 -18.14 -0.40
C ASP A 118 1.88 -17.32 0.66
N LEU A 119 1.85 -15.98 0.51
CA LEU A 119 1.11 -15.11 1.43
C LEU A 119 -0.39 -15.46 1.48
N ILE A 120 -1.02 -15.68 0.33
CA ILE A 120 -2.45 -16.10 0.27
C ILE A 120 -2.66 -17.47 0.92
N ALA A 121 -1.74 -18.42 0.73
CA ALA A 121 -1.81 -19.73 1.38
C ALA A 121 -1.73 -19.60 2.91
N GLN A 122 -0.89 -18.72 3.44
CA GLN A 122 -0.81 -18.44 4.87
C GLN A 122 -2.11 -17.84 5.42
N TYR A 123 -2.74 -16.89 4.72
CA TYR A 123 -4.05 -16.35 5.09
C TYR A 123 -5.13 -17.43 5.03
N ALA A 124 -5.15 -18.26 4.00
CA ALA A 124 -6.10 -19.37 3.86
C ALA A 124 -5.96 -20.40 4.98
N ALA A 125 -4.74 -20.73 5.39
CA ALA A 125 -4.48 -21.61 6.54
C ALA A 125 -5.04 -21.06 7.86
N ALA A 126 -5.17 -19.73 7.97
CA ALA A 126 -5.82 -19.05 9.09
C ALA A 126 -7.34 -18.84 8.89
N GLY A 127 -7.94 -19.38 7.84
CA GLY A 127 -9.38 -19.31 7.56
C GLY A 127 -9.82 -17.99 6.88
N ILE A 128 -8.89 -17.21 6.34
CA ILE A 128 -9.19 -15.97 5.61
C ILE A 128 -9.30 -16.29 4.12
N THR A 129 -10.38 -15.84 3.51
CA THR A 129 -10.65 -16.00 2.07
C THR A 129 -9.90 -14.93 1.25
N PRO A 130 -9.51 -15.23 -0.02
CA PRO A 130 -8.74 -14.31 -0.85
C PRO A 130 -9.40 -12.93 -1.07
N ASP A 131 -10.72 -12.83 -1.03
CA ASP A 131 -11.48 -11.60 -1.17
C ASP A 131 -11.25 -10.59 -0.02
N ARG A 132 -10.68 -11.05 1.12
CA ARG A 132 -10.31 -10.21 2.26
C ARG A 132 -8.87 -9.67 2.19
N VAL A 133 -8.10 -10.06 1.18
CA VAL A 133 -6.68 -9.71 1.06
C VAL A 133 -6.40 -9.10 -0.31
N LEU A 134 -5.63 -8.00 -0.32
CA LEU A 134 -5.01 -7.46 -1.51
C LEU A 134 -3.51 -7.70 -1.42
N ILE A 135 -2.95 -8.41 -2.37
CA ILE A 135 -1.49 -8.54 -2.48
C ILE A 135 -0.93 -7.25 -3.06
N LYS A 136 -0.06 -6.58 -2.30
CA LYS A 136 0.50 -5.29 -2.68
C LYS A 136 1.84 -5.50 -3.38
N ILE A 137 1.99 -4.91 -4.58
CA ILE A 137 3.11 -5.14 -5.51
C ILE A 137 3.56 -3.81 -6.07
N ALA A 138 4.88 -3.57 -6.18
CA ALA A 138 5.41 -2.38 -6.84
C ALA A 138 5.03 -2.33 -8.33
N SER A 139 4.68 -1.14 -8.82
CA SER A 139 4.22 -0.93 -10.19
C SER A 139 5.38 -0.80 -11.20
N THR A 140 6.32 -1.75 -11.16
CA THR A 140 7.23 -2.04 -12.27
C THR A 140 6.47 -2.76 -13.38
N TRP A 141 7.02 -2.84 -14.59
CA TRP A 141 6.41 -3.66 -15.62
C TRP A 141 6.27 -5.13 -15.18
N GLU A 142 7.33 -5.68 -14.59
CA GLU A 142 7.37 -7.03 -14.06
C GLU A 142 6.34 -7.26 -12.95
N GLY A 143 6.20 -6.29 -12.04
CA GLY A 143 5.19 -6.34 -10.96
C GLY A 143 3.76 -6.28 -11.50
N ILE A 144 3.50 -5.45 -12.52
CA ILE A 144 2.20 -5.38 -13.20
C ILE A 144 1.88 -6.71 -13.89
N LYS A 145 2.87 -7.36 -14.54
CA LYS A 145 2.69 -8.69 -15.14
C LYS A 145 2.46 -9.77 -14.10
N ALA A 146 3.09 -9.70 -12.94
CA ALA A 146 2.79 -10.58 -11.82
C ALA A 146 1.33 -10.40 -11.35
N GLY A 147 0.89 -9.16 -11.18
CA GLY A 147 -0.49 -8.84 -10.84
C GLY A 147 -1.51 -9.37 -11.87
N GLU A 148 -1.23 -9.26 -13.16
CA GLU A 148 -2.06 -9.81 -14.24
C GLU A 148 -2.26 -11.33 -14.11
N ILE A 149 -1.21 -12.07 -13.75
CA ILE A 149 -1.28 -13.51 -13.53
C ILE A 149 -2.13 -13.80 -12.30
N LEU A 150 -1.88 -13.11 -11.20
CA LEU A 150 -2.56 -13.32 -9.91
C LEU A 150 -4.06 -13.00 -9.98
N GLU A 151 -4.44 -11.92 -10.65
CA GLU A 151 -5.85 -11.56 -10.84
C GLU A 151 -6.63 -12.63 -11.62
N LYS A 152 -6.01 -13.25 -12.63
CA LYS A 152 -6.60 -14.38 -13.35
C LYS A 152 -6.80 -15.63 -12.48
N GLU A 153 -6.04 -15.73 -11.40
CA GLU A 153 -6.16 -16.82 -10.40
C GLU A 153 -7.14 -16.50 -9.27
N GLY A 154 -7.76 -15.32 -9.28
CA GLY A 154 -8.64 -14.83 -8.22
C GLY A 154 -7.90 -14.29 -6.99
N ILE A 155 -6.62 -13.99 -7.12
CA ILE A 155 -5.82 -13.31 -6.11
C ILE A 155 -5.79 -11.82 -6.47
N HIS A 156 -6.48 -11.02 -5.67
CA HIS A 156 -6.63 -9.59 -5.91
C HIS A 156 -5.39 -8.80 -5.51
N CYS A 157 -5.03 -7.82 -6.33
CA CYS A 157 -3.80 -7.06 -6.18
C CYS A 157 -4.05 -5.55 -5.95
N ASN A 158 -3.14 -4.95 -5.18
CA ASN A 158 -2.97 -3.51 -4.99
C ASN A 158 -1.60 -3.10 -5.57
N LEU A 159 -1.58 -2.47 -6.73
CA LEU A 159 -0.34 -2.01 -7.36
C LEU A 159 0.07 -0.66 -6.76
N THR A 160 1.21 -0.68 -6.07
CA THR A 160 1.77 0.46 -5.31
C THR A 160 3.03 1.02 -5.95
N LEU A 161 3.65 2.05 -5.32
CA LEU A 161 4.77 2.80 -5.91
C LEU A 161 4.42 3.26 -7.31
N LEU A 162 3.22 3.81 -7.45
CA LEU A 162 2.66 4.28 -8.69
C LEU A 162 2.71 5.81 -8.71
N PHE A 163 3.38 6.37 -9.71
CA PHE A 163 3.68 7.80 -9.82
C PHE A 163 3.33 8.38 -11.19
N GLY A 164 3.21 7.55 -12.22
CA GLY A 164 2.98 7.97 -13.59
C GLY A 164 1.74 7.37 -14.23
N LEU A 165 1.17 8.11 -15.20
CA LEU A 165 -0.04 7.67 -15.93
C LEU A 165 0.20 6.37 -16.70
N HIS A 166 1.41 6.14 -17.22
CA HIS A 166 1.77 4.90 -17.93
C HIS A 166 1.65 3.66 -17.04
N GLN A 167 2.08 3.77 -15.75
CA GLN A 167 1.91 2.69 -14.77
C GLN A 167 0.42 2.41 -14.54
N ALA A 168 -0.38 3.47 -14.34
CA ALA A 168 -1.82 3.35 -14.13
C ALA A 168 -2.53 2.69 -15.31
N ILE A 169 -2.21 3.08 -16.55
CA ILE A 169 -2.81 2.49 -17.75
C ILE A 169 -2.45 1.01 -17.87
N ALA A 170 -1.18 0.66 -17.68
CA ALA A 170 -0.73 -0.73 -17.72
C ALA A 170 -1.44 -1.60 -16.66
N CYS A 171 -1.65 -1.07 -15.45
CA CYS A 171 -2.42 -1.74 -14.39
C CYS A 171 -3.87 -1.97 -14.80
N ALA A 172 -4.53 -0.97 -15.38
CA ALA A 172 -5.92 -1.08 -15.81
C ALA A 172 -6.09 -2.11 -16.94
N GLU A 173 -5.18 -2.12 -17.91
CA GLU A 173 -5.20 -3.09 -19.02
C GLU A 173 -4.87 -4.51 -18.54
N ALA A 174 -4.07 -4.65 -17.48
CA ALA A 174 -3.80 -5.94 -16.82
C ALA A 174 -4.97 -6.44 -15.94
N GLY A 175 -6.04 -5.67 -15.79
CA GLY A 175 -7.21 -6.06 -15.00
C GLY A 175 -6.98 -6.03 -13.48
N ILE A 176 -6.04 -5.23 -13.01
CA ILE A 176 -5.73 -5.08 -11.60
C ILE A 176 -6.94 -4.57 -10.81
N THR A 177 -7.18 -5.14 -9.64
CA THR A 177 -8.30 -4.76 -8.78
C THR A 177 -8.17 -3.33 -8.26
N LEU A 178 -6.98 -2.93 -7.77
CA LEU A 178 -6.77 -1.63 -7.13
C LEU A 178 -5.36 -1.10 -7.37
N ILE A 179 -5.25 0.21 -7.55
CA ILE A 179 -3.96 0.92 -7.58
C ILE A 179 -3.84 1.93 -6.45
N SER A 180 -2.63 2.12 -5.94
CA SER A 180 -2.29 3.10 -4.90
C SER A 180 -1.32 4.16 -5.45
N PRO A 181 -1.78 5.15 -6.21
CA PRO A 181 -0.93 6.26 -6.63
C PRO A 181 -0.56 7.14 -5.44
N PHE A 182 0.72 7.53 -5.36
CA PHE A 182 1.27 8.31 -4.26
C PHE A 182 1.16 9.81 -4.54
N VAL A 183 0.53 10.53 -3.62
CA VAL A 183 0.29 11.97 -3.74
C VAL A 183 1.46 12.78 -3.17
N GLY A 184 1.72 12.64 -1.89
CA GLY A 184 2.70 13.48 -1.19
C GLY A 184 4.15 13.23 -1.61
N ARG A 185 4.52 12.01 -2.06
CA ARG A 185 5.87 11.77 -2.59
C ARG A 185 6.10 12.47 -3.93
N ILE A 186 5.07 12.65 -4.74
CA ILE A 186 5.12 13.49 -5.94
C ILE A 186 5.33 14.94 -5.55
N LEU A 187 4.56 15.47 -4.59
CA LEU A 187 4.74 16.81 -4.04
C LEU A 187 6.17 17.03 -3.54
N ASP A 188 6.72 16.09 -2.77
CA ASP A 188 8.09 16.18 -2.25
C ASP A 188 9.12 16.32 -3.38
N TRP A 189 8.98 15.54 -4.46
CA TRP A 189 9.87 15.61 -5.63
C TRP A 189 9.79 16.98 -6.31
N TYR A 190 8.58 17.49 -6.55
CA TYR A 190 8.40 18.78 -7.21
C TYR A 190 8.88 19.94 -6.34
N LYS A 191 8.67 19.91 -5.03
CA LYS A 191 9.23 20.91 -4.10
C LYS A 191 10.75 20.98 -4.19
N LYS A 192 11.40 19.81 -4.18
CA LYS A 192 12.86 19.72 -4.30
C LYS A 192 13.36 20.20 -5.66
N GLU A 193 12.70 19.79 -6.74
CA GLU A 193 13.14 20.10 -8.11
C GLU A 193 12.93 21.56 -8.49
N THR A 194 11.82 22.16 -8.05
CA THR A 194 11.46 23.55 -8.38
C THR A 194 11.95 24.58 -7.37
N GLY A 195 12.39 24.13 -6.19
CA GLY A 195 12.75 25.03 -5.07
C GLY A 195 11.54 25.74 -4.42
N ARG A 196 10.30 25.33 -4.73
CA ARG A 196 9.10 25.89 -4.11
C ARG A 196 8.84 25.21 -2.76
N ASP A 197 8.57 26.00 -1.73
CA ASP A 197 8.29 25.49 -0.38
C ASP A 197 6.89 24.90 -0.24
N SER A 198 5.92 25.36 -1.04
CA SER A 198 4.54 24.91 -0.98
C SER A 198 3.82 25.05 -2.32
N TYR A 199 2.71 24.30 -2.44
CA TYR A 199 1.75 24.40 -3.54
C TYR A 199 0.35 24.58 -2.93
N PRO A 200 -0.53 25.41 -3.51
CA PRO A 200 -1.96 25.36 -3.19
C PRO A 200 -2.49 23.96 -3.44
N SER A 201 -3.38 23.45 -2.59
CA SER A 201 -3.84 22.06 -2.68
C SER A 201 -4.42 21.68 -4.04
N ALA A 202 -5.11 22.62 -4.70
CA ALA A 202 -5.67 22.40 -6.04
C ALA A 202 -4.60 22.40 -7.15
N GLU A 203 -3.40 22.91 -6.88
CA GLU A 203 -2.26 22.94 -7.81
C GLU A 203 -1.17 21.94 -7.43
N ASP A 204 -1.40 21.15 -6.38
CA ASP A 204 -0.47 20.14 -5.92
C ASP A 204 -0.24 19.10 -7.03
N PRO A 205 1.01 18.90 -7.47
CA PRO A 205 1.30 18.00 -8.58
C PRO A 205 0.91 16.53 -8.30
N GLY A 206 0.90 16.10 -7.04
CA GLY A 206 0.41 14.78 -6.65
C GLY A 206 -1.12 14.67 -6.78
N VAL A 207 -1.84 15.70 -6.36
CA VAL A 207 -3.30 15.80 -6.55
C VAL A 207 -3.66 15.80 -8.04
N LEU A 208 -2.96 16.58 -8.84
CA LEU A 208 -3.19 16.65 -10.30
C LEU A 208 -2.91 15.30 -10.98
N SER A 209 -1.85 14.59 -10.56
CA SER A 209 -1.52 13.27 -11.07
C SER A 209 -2.64 12.25 -10.80
N VAL A 210 -3.10 12.14 -9.56
CA VAL A 210 -4.16 11.19 -9.19
C VAL A 210 -5.50 11.57 -9.84
N THR A 211 -5.81 12.85 -9.93
CA THR A 211 -7.00 13.34 -10.66
C THR A 211 -6.96 12.93 -12.13
N THR A 212 -5.82 13.03 -12.78
CA THR A 212 -5.62 12.60 -14.18
C THR A 212 -5.86 11.11 -14.33
N ILE A 213 -5.30 10.29 -13.44
CA ILE A 213 -5.48 8.82 -13.44
C ILE A 213 -6.96 8.46 -13.24
N TYR A 214 -7.60 9.08 -12.24
CA TYR A 214 -9.02 8.85 -11.96
C TYR A 214 -9.90 9.17 -13.17
N ASN A 215 -9.71 10.35 -13.76
CA ASN A 215 -10.47 10.76 -14.93
C ASN A 215 -10.26 9.84 -16.14
N TYR A 216 -9.01 9.39 -16.34
CA TYR A 216 -8.70 8.42 -17.39
C TYR A 216 -9.46 7.10 -17.17
N TYR A 217 -9.42 6.54 -15.96
CA TYR A 217 -10.10 5.30 -15.65
C TYR A 217 -11.62 5.39 -15.82
N LYS A 218 -12.22 6.47 -15.30
CA LYS A 218 -13.68 6.65 -15.41
C LYS A 218 -14.13 6.94 -16.84
N LYS A 219 -13.31 7.69 -17.60
CA LYS A 219 -13.56 7.95 -19.03
C LYS A 219 -13.65 6.68 -19.85
N PHE A 220 -12.74 5.75 -19.63
CA PHE A 220 -12.65 4.52 -20.41
C PHE A 220 -13.33 3.30 -19.75
N GLY A 221 -14.02 3.49 -18.64
CA GLY A 221 -14.82 2.47 -17.98
C GLY A 221 -14.02 1.35 -17.33
N TYR A 222 -12.74 1.62 -16.99
CA TYR A 222 -11.92 0.65 -16.23
C TYR A 222 -12.51 0.40 -14.85
N LYS A 223 -12.43 -0.86 -14.40
CA LYS A 223 -12.97 -1.31 -13.12
C LYS A 223 -11.97 -1.17 -11.97
N THR A 224 -10.69 -1.01 -12.30
CA THR A 224 -9.62 -0.82 -11.32
C THR A 224 -9.95 0.35 -10.39
N GLU A 225 -9.93 0.09 -9.09
CA GLU A 225 -10.18 1.11 -8.06
C GLU A 225 -8.96 2.02 -7.91
N VAL A 226 -9.19 3.33 -7.79
CA VAL A 226 -8.13 4.33 -7.54
C VAL A 226 -8.12 4.68 -6.06
N MET A 227 -7.02 4.38 -5.38
CA MET A 227 -6.80 4.71 -3.98
C MET A 227 -5.64 5.67 -3.81
N GLY A 228 -5.90 6.95 -3.64
CA GLY A 228 -4.85 7.92 -3.31
C GLY A 228 -4.13 7.53 -2.01
N ALA A 229 -2.80 7.69 -1.98
CA ALA A 229 -1.96 7.24 -0.89
C ALA A 229 -0.82 8.22 -0.57
N SER A 230 -0.20 8.04 0.60
CA SER A 230 1.01 8.77 1.01
C SER A 230 0.81 10.29 1.08
N PHE A 231 -0.20 10.73 1.82
CA PHE A 231 -0.55 12.14 1.98
C PHE A 231 0.40 12.88 2.93
N ARG A 232 0.60 14.20 2.68
CA ARG A 232 1.36 15.11 3.53
C ARG A 232 0.47 16.04 4.35
N ASN A 233 -0.73 16.33 3.86
CA ASN A 233 -1.67 17.25 4.50
C ASN A 233 -3.12 16.92 4.12
N ILE A 234 -4.07 17.47 4.88
CA ILE A 234 -5.52 17.25 4.63
C ILE A 234 -6.01 17.95 3.35
N GLY A 235 -5.29 18.94 2.83
CA GLY A 235 -5.63 19.61 1.57
C GLY A 235 -5.54 18.65 0.38
N GLU A 236 -4.51 17.80 0.32
CA GLU A 236 -4.39 16.74 -0.69
C GLU A 236 -5.59 15.79 -0.64
N ILE A 237 -6.04 15.44 0.57
CA ILE A 237 -7.17 14.53 0.78
C ILE A 237 -8.48 15.18 0.33
N THR A 238 -8.72 16.44 0.71
CA THR A 238 -9.95 17.15 0.39
C THR A 238 -10.09 17.43 -1.11
N GLU A 239 -8.98 17.70 -1.81
CA GLU A 239 -8.99 17.86 -3.28
C GLU A 239 -9.22 16.54 -4.03
N LEU A 240 -9.03 15.39 -3.39
CA LEU A 240 -9.32 14.07 -3.95
C LEU A 240 -10.63 13.46 -3.42
N ALA A 241 -11.48 14.24 -2.73
CA ALA A 241 -12.77 13.79 -2.25
C ALA A 241 -13.67 13.32 -3.42
N GLY A 242 -14.14 12.10 -3.33
CA GLY A 242 -14.85 11.41 -4.42
C GLY A 242 -14.01 10.38 -5.18
N SER A 243 -12.71 10.25 -4.87
CA SER A 243 -11.91 9.09 -5.28
C SER A 243 -12.55 7.79 -4.77
N ASP A 244 -12.31 6.68 -5.45
CA ASP A 244 -12.88 5.39 -5.04
C ASP A 244 -12.47 5.07 -3.58
N LEU A 245 -11.17 5.20 -3.26
CA LEU A 245 -10.65 5.05 -1.91
C LEU A 245 -9.55 6.10 -1.65
N LEU A 246 -9.27 6.35 -0.37
CA LEU A 246 -8.09 7.09 0.09
C LEU A 246 -7.52 6.38 1.32
N THR A 247 -6.24 5.99 1.28
CA THR A 247 -5.56 5.42 2.45
C THR A 247 -4.80 6.51 3.19
N ILE A 248 -5.19 6.73 4.42
CA ILE A 248 -4.88 7.93 5.19
C ILE A 248 -4.21 7.51 6.52
N SER A 249 -3.12 8.19 6.88
CA SER A 249 -2.45 7.97 8.15
C SER A 249 -3.33 8.36 9.35
N PRO A 250 -3.16 7.74 10.53
CA PRO A 250 -3.93 8.09 11.74
C PRO A 250 -3.87 9.57 12.10
N ALA A 251 -2.71 10.21 11.95
CA ALA A 251 -2.54 11.64 12.24
C ALA A 251 -3.43 12.53 11.34
N LEU A 252 -3.52 12.21 10.06
CA LEU A 252 -4.37 12.96 9.12
C LEU A 252 -5.86 12.60 9.30
N LEU A 253 -6.19 11.36 9.68
CA LEU A 253 -7.56 10.98 10.07
C LEU A 253 -8.03 11.78 11.28
N ALA A 254 -7.18 11.97 12.28
CA ALA A 254 -7.47 12.82 13.45
C ALA A 254 -7.71 14.27 13.04
N GLN A 255 -6.87 14.85 12.20
CA GLN A 255 -7.06 16.22 11.71
C GLN A 255 -8.38 16.38 10.94
N LEU A 256 -8.74 15.44 10.07
CA LEU A 256 -10.02 15.46 9.37
C LEU A 256 -11.22 15.37 10.32
N LYS A 257 -11.09 14.56 11.38
CA LYS A 257 -12.13 14.40 12.41
C LYS A 257 -12.33 15.67 13.25
N GLU A 258 -11.26 16.42 13.52
CA GLU A 258 -11.29 17.66 14.28
C GLU A 258 -11.69 18.88 13.44
N THR A 259 -11.56 18.81 12.12
CA THR A 259 -11.83 19.93 11.22
C THR A 259 -13.32 19.98 10.84
N ILE A 260 -13.95 21.12 11.14
CA ILE A 260 -15.34 21.42 10.74
C ILE A 260 -15.30 22.33 9.50
N GLY A 261 -16.11 22.03 8.52
CA GLY A 261 -16.19 22.79 7.27
C GLY A 261 -17.05 22.08 6.23
N GLU A 262 -17.09 22.61 5.02
CA GLU A 262 -17.74 21.97 3.88
C GLU A 262 -16.71 21.17 3.07
N LEU A 263 -17.07 19.96 2.66
CA LEU A 263 -16.27 19.11 1.80
C LEU A 263 -17.04 18.81 0.50
N PRO A 264 -16.89 19.61 -0.54
CA PRO A 264 -17.50 19.32 -1.83
C PRO A 264 -16.81 18.14 -2.51
N ARG A 265 -17.60 17.34 -3.25
CA ARG A 265 -17.06 16.30 -4.13
C ARG A 265 -16.20 16.94 -5.23
N LYS A 266 -14.98 16.50 -5.36
CA LYS A 266 -14.01 16.96 -6.38
C LYS A 266 -13.95 16.00 -7.56
N LEU A 267 -13.86 14.70 -7.27
CA LEU A 267 -13.80 13.64 -8.28
C LEU A 267 -15.20 13.04 -8.50
N ASP A 268 -15.64 13.03 -9.76
CA ASP A 268 -16.98 12.61 -10.16
C ASP A 268 -16.90 11.80 -11.46
N PRO A 269 -17.34 10.52 -11.46
CA PRO A 269 -17.30 9.68 -12.66
C PRO A 269 -18.10 10.27 -13.83
N SER A 270 -19.22 10.96 -13.54
CA SER A 270 -20.06 11.55 -14.57
C SER A 270 -19.37 12.70 -15.31
N LYS A 271 -18.59 13.51 -14.58
CA LYS A 271 -17.77 14.57 -15.18
C LYS A 271 -16.64 13.99 -16.02
N ALA A 272 -15.96 12.96 -15.51
CA ALA A 272 -14.88 12.28 -16.21
C ALA A 272 -15.35 11.68 -17.55
N ALA A 273 -16.53 11.09 -17.59
CA ALA A 273 -17.12 10.53 -18.82
C ALA A 273 -17.29 11.56 -19.94
N GLY A 274 -17.58 12.82 -19.58
CA GLY A 274 -17.72 13.93 -20.53
C GLY A 274 -16.44 14.58 -21.04
N MET A 275 -15.29 14.25 -20.43
CA MET A 275 -13.99 14.85 -20.79
C MET A 275 -13.48 14.36 -22.13
N THR A 276 -12.75 15.21 -22.85
CA THR A 276 -11.98 14.81 -24.03
C THR A 276 -10.62 14.32 -23.57
N ILE A 277 -10.44 13.00 -23.51
CA ILE A 277 -9.19 12.33 -23.12
C ILE A 277 -8.84 11.34 -24.23
N GLU A 278 -7.60 11.38 -24.68
CA GLU A 278 -7.09 10.44 -25.68
C GLU A 278 -6.74 9.10 -25.01
N LYS A 279 -7.18 7.99 -25.63
CA LYS A 279 -6.86 6.65 -25.15
C LYS A 279 -5.45 6.27 -25.59
N ILE A 280 -4.63 5.83 -24.64
CA ILE A 280 -3.26 5.38 -24.87
C ILE A 280 -3.27 3.85 -24.84
N SER A 281 -2.76 3.21 -25.89
CA SER A 281 -2.45 1.78 -25.87
C SER A 281 -1.05 1.58 -25.31
N ILE A 282 -0.89 0.63 -24.38
CA ILE A 282 0.38 0.44 -23.69
C ILE A 282 0.88 -0.99 -23.82
N ASP A 283 2.04 -1.14 -24.47
CA ASP A 283 2.85 -2.34 -24.48
C ASP A 283 4.16 -2.07 -23.71
N LYS A 284 5.02 -3.07 -23.60
CA LYS A 284 6.32 -2.92 -22.91
C LYS A 284 7.15 -1.77 -23.45
N ALA A 285 7.24 -1.64 -24.77
CA ALA A 285 8.05 -0.61 -25.41
C ALA A 285 7.49 0.80 -25.13
N THR A 286 6.18 0.96 -25.19
CA THR A 286 5.49 2.21 -24.87
C THR A 286 5.63 2.54 -23.39
N PHE A 287 5.46 1.54 -22.50
CA PHE A 287 5.67 1.70 -21.07
C PHE A 287 7.09 2.20 -20.76
N ASP A 288 8.10 1.52 -21.29
CA ASP A 288 9.50 1.86 -21.06
C ASP A 288 9.83 3.28 -21.57
N LYS A 289 9.32 3.63 -22.76
CA LYS A 289 9.50 4.97 -23.32
C LYS A 289 8.86 6.06 -22.45
N MET A 290 7.63 5.85 -22.03
CA MET A 290 6.92 6.80 -21.17
C MET A 290 7.60 6.91 -19.80
N HIS A 291 8.02 5.76 -19.21
CA HIS A 291 8.73 5.75 -17.94
C HIS A 291 10.08 6.48 -18.02
N ALA A 292 10.84 6.27 -19.06
CA ALA A 292 12.13 6.96 -19.29
C ALA A 292 11.97 8.46 -19.50
N SER A 293 10.83 8.92 -20.04
CA SER A 293 10.54 10.35 -20.24
C SER A 293 9.91 11.02 -19.01
N ASP A 294 9.40 10.26 -18.05
CA ASP A 294 8.84 10.76 -16.78
C ASP A 294 9.89 10.62 -15.66
N ARG A 295 10.77 11.62 -15.57
CA ARG A 295 11.85 11.62 -14.58
C ARG A 295 11.33 11.49 -13.15
N MET A 296 10.22 12.15 -12.81
CA MET A 296 9.64 12.08 -11.48
C MET A 296 9.18 10.65 -11.15
N ALA A 297 8.46 10.01 -12.04
CA ALA A 297 7.99 8.63 -11.83
C ALA A 297 9.16 7.65 -11.73
N ASN A 298 10.19 7.81 -12.55
CA ASN A 298 11.39 6.97 -12.53
C ASN A 298 12.13 7.12 -11.19
N ASP A 299 12.46 8.34 -10.79
CA ASP A 299 13.19 8.64 -9.54
C ASP A 299 12.42 8.10 -8.33
N LYS A 300 11.09 8.32 -8.28
CA LYS A 300 10.27 7.94 -7.13
C LYS A 300 10.00 6.44 -7.05
N LEU A 301 9.87 5.74 -8.17
CA LEU A 301 9.75 4.29 -8.18
C LEU A 301 11.03 3.65 -7.61
N GLN A 302 12.19 4.05 -8.11
CA GLN A 302 13.48 3.55 -7.64
C GLN A 302 13.70 3.85 -6.16
N GLU A 303 13.51 5.10 -5.73
CA GLU A 303 13.62 5.52 -4.34
C GLU A 303 12.66 4.75 -3.41
N GLY A 304 11.45 4.46 -3.90
CA GLY A 304 10.45 3.70 -3.16
C GLY A 304 10.86 2.24 -2.94
N ILE A 305 11.36 1.57 -3.98
CA ILE A 305 11.85 0.19 -3.90
C ILE A 305 13.06 0.10 -2.96
N GLU A 306 14.02 1.03 -3.08
CA GLU A 306 15.19 1.09 -2.20
C GLU A 306 14.80 1.35 -0.73
N GLY A 307 13.86 2.27 -0.51
CA GLY A 307 13.36 2.59 0.83
C GLY A 307 12.66 1.40 1.49
N PHE A 308 11.84 0.67 0.76
CA PHE A 308 11.18 -0.53 1.27
C PHE A 308 12.18 -1.67 1.48
N THR A 309 13.17 -1.84 0.61
CA THR A 309 14.25 -2.82 0.80
C THR A 309 15.01 -2.56 2.10
N LYS A 310 15.39 -1.30 2.38
CA LYS A 310 16.05 -0.93 3.63
C LYS A 310 15.18 -1.18 4.86
N ALA A 311 13.87 -0.96 4.76
CA ALA A 311 12.94 -1.27 5.85
C ALA A 311 12.88 -2.78 6.12
N LEU A 312 12.86 -3.60 5.07
CA LEU A 312 12.89 -5.06 5.18
C LEU A 312 14.19 -5.57 5.81
N GLU A 313 15.35 -5.05 5.41
CA GLU A 313 16.66 -5.37 6.01
C GLU A 313 16.71 -4.98 7.50
N SER A 314 16.13 -3.84 7.86
CA SER A 314 16.00 -3.42 9.26
C SER A 314 15.10 -4.35 10.06
N LEU A 315 14.02 -4.85 9.47
CA LEU A 315 13.14 -5.82 10.10
C LEU A 315 13.83 -7.18 10.31
N GLU A 316 14.55 -7.68 9.31
CA GLU A 316 15.34 -8.92 9.44
C GLU A 316 16.33 -8.83 10.60
N LYS A 317 17.04 -7.70 10.72
CA LYS A 317 17.97 -7.45 11.83
C LYS A 317 17.26 -7.45 13.18
N LEU A 318 16.12 -6.75 13.28
CA LEU A 318 15.31 -6.71 14.51
C LEU A 318 14.87 -8.13 14.92
N LEU A 319 14.40 -8.93 13.98
CA LEU A 319 13.97 -10.32 14.24
C LEU A 319 15.16 -11.19 14.73
N ALA A 320 16.35 -11.04 14.13
CA ALA A 320 17.55 -11.75 14.56
C ALA A 320 17.96 -11.40 15.99
N GLU A 321 17.97 -10.10 16.33
CA GLU A 321 18.25 -9.63 17.68
C GLU A 321 17.23 -10.12 18.70
N ARG A 322 15.95 -10.14 18.32
CA ARG A 322 14.87 -10.61 19.18
C ARG A 322 14.93 -12.13 19.41
N LEU A 323 15.21 -12.91 18.37
CA LEU A 323 15.40 -14.36 18.47
C LEU A 323 16.51 -14.69 19.46
N THR A 324 17.65 -14.01 19.37
CA THR A 324 18.78 -14.21 20.31
C THR A 324 18.38 -13.95 21.77
N LYS A 325 17.56 -12.89 22.02
CA LYS A 325 17.06 -12.59 23.37
C LYS A 325 16.14 -13.70 23.88
N LEU A 326 15.22 -14.19 23.05
CA LEU A 326 14.30 -15.27 23.43
C LEU A 326 15.03 -16.57 23.75
N GLU A 327 16.10 -16.89 23.01
CA GLU A 327 16.94 -18.07 23.26
C GLU A 327 17.71 -17.98 24.56
N THR A 328 18.25 -16.79 24.88
CA THR A 328 18.96 -16.58 26.15
C THR A 328 18.04 -16.69 27.35
N VAL A 329 16.82 -16.18 27.29
CA VAL A 329 15.85 -16.32 28.37
C VAL A 329 15.42 -17.78 28.56
N SER A 330 15.18 -18.50 27.46
CA SER A 330 14.80 -19.90 27.51
C SER A 330 15.91 -20.82 28.03
N ALA A 331 17.19 -20.45 27.85
CA ALA A 331 18.33 -21.22 28.36
C ALA A 331 18.62 -20.95 29.86
N ALA A 332 18.08 -19.88 30.42
CA ALA A 332 18.25 -19.46 31.81
C ALA A 332 17.07 -19.92 32.71
N ALA A 333 15.99 -20.42 32.13
CA ALA A 333 14.79 -20.94 32.82
C ALA A 333 14.81 -22.48 32.89
#